data_8cd13ca002a64c60af2ee1c34ed1d5a8
#
_entry.id   8cd13ca002a64c60af2ee1c34ed1d5a8
#
_cell.length_a   1.000
_cell.length_b   1.000
_cell.length_c   1.000
_cell.angle_alpha   90.00
_cell.angle_beta   90.00
_cell.angle_gamma   90.00
#
_symmetry.space_group_name_H-M   'P 1'
#
loop_
_entity.id
_entity.type
_entity.pdbx_description
1 polymer ?
#
loop_
_entity_poly.entity_id
_entity_poly.type
_entity_poly.pdbx_seq_one_letter_code
_entity_poly.pdbx_strand_id
1 'polypeptide(L)'
;LTLSQQFFCYQNTLGSQEPGYFFISKLASIYLEKDIFIAIANTILTFFMTILILKYYQKNWQRIAFIVLIITNYYFIVMLLSAERLKFSFIFLIISLLVSGNKKIISFGVAILTHIQSILLVGPYYLAQVLDKKTNIWIRVLAIIGFIFLSSALLILLNEYITSKFTSYSDSTNEAGTGVIGVIKTSFFILLAGISVRKIIPIICGIPLILLSYFLGSERIGMLAFILYVFTVLYYKGKMDILLFIVMLYFSFKSISFISNVITYGNGYY
;
A
#
# COMPACT_ATOMS: atom_id res chain seq x y z
N LEU A 1 29.91 -3.10 -16.16
CA LEU A 1 29.31 -1.90 -15.55
C LEU A 1 29.51 -1.92 -14.03
N THR A 2 29.92 -0.79 -13.45
CA THR A 2 29.96 -0.64 -11.99
C THR A 2 28.54 -0.63 -11.40
N LEU A 3 28.41 -0.85 -10.08
CA LEU A 3 27.10 -0.87 -9.41
C LEU A 3 26.34 0.47 -9.61
N SER A 4 27.03 1.58 -9.55
CA SER A 4 26.46 2.92 -9.77
C SER A 4 25.97 3.10 -11.21
N GLN A 5 26.70 2.62 -12.21
CA GLN A 5 26.26 2.66 -13.61
C GLN A 5 25.03 1.77 -13.84
N GLN A 6 24.97 0.60 -13.21
CA GLN A 6 23.80 -0.27 -13.31
C GLN A 6 22.56 0.36 -12.66
N PHE A 7 22.73 1.03 -11.50
CA PHE A 7 21.64 1.75 -10.85
C PHE A 7 21.18 2.94 -11.68
N PHE A 8 22.09 3.67 -12.29
CA PHE A 8 21.75 4.77 -13.21
C PHE A 8 20.98 4.28 -14.44
N CYS A 9 21.41 3.16 -15.06
CA CYS A 9 20.64 2.53 -16.14
C CYS A 9 19.22 2.12 -15.67
N TYR A 10 19.11 1.53 -14.49
CA TYR A 10 17.83 1.17 -13.88
C TYR A 10 16.91 2.39 -13.72
N GLN A 11 17.46 3.50 -13.20
CA GLN A 11 16.69 4.74 -13.04
C GLN A 11 16.19 5.28 -14.37
N ASN A 12 17.02 5.32 -15.39
CA ASN A 12 16.67 5.84 -16.71
C ASN A 12 15.67 4.94 -17.44
N THR A 13 15.78 3.63 -17.31
CA THR A 13 14.91 2.68 -18.02
C THR A 13 13.53 2.58 -17.37
N LEU A 14 13.45 2.54 -16.03
CA LEU A 14 12.20 2.34 -15.31
C LEU A 14 11.60 3.63 -14.73
N GLY A 15 12.30 4.77 -14.85
CA GLY A 15 11.90 6.04 -14.25
C GLY A 15 11.70 5.93 -12.74
N SER A 16 12.55 5.16 -12.05
CA SER A 16 12.36 4.78 -10.65
C SER A 16 13.63 5.06 -9.84
N GLN A 17 13.46 5.67 -8.67
CA GLN A 17 14.53 5.98 -7.73
C GLN A 17 14.50 5.06 -6.49
N GLU A 18 14.17 3.78 -6.66
CA GLU A 18 13.92 2.84 -5.56
C GLU A 18 15.12 1.89 -5.37
N PRO A 19 16.12 2.26 -4.55
CA PRO A 19 17.35 1.48 -4.40
C PRO A 19 17.09 0.09 -3.77
N GLY A 20 16.12 -0.01 -2.86
CA GLY A 20 15.81 -1.28 -2.21
C GLY A 20 15.33 -2.35 -3.19
N TYR A 21 14.41 -1.99 -4.10
CA TYR A 21 13.97 -2.92 -5.12
C TYR A 21 15.11 -3.27 -6.11
N PHE A 22 15.92 -2.29 -6.51
CA PHE A 22 17.08 -2.53 -7.36
C PHE A 22 18.03 -3.57 -6.76
N PHE A 23 18.39 -3.45 -5.48
CA PHE A 23 19.27 -4.41 -4.83
C PHE A 23 18.66 -5.80 -4.72
N ILE A 24 17.37 -5.90 -4.35
CA ILE A 24 16.66 -7.18 -4.23
C ILE A 24 16.60 -7.87 -5.60
N SER A 25 16.18 -7.15 -6.64
CA SER A 25 16.05 -7.72 -7.99
C SER A 25 17.41 -8.10 -8.57
N LYS A 26 18.45 -7.30 -8.34
CA LYS A 26 19.81 -7.61 -8.77
C LYS A 26 20.36 -8.87 -8.10
N LEU A 27 20.22 -8.99 -6.78
CA LEU A 27 20.66 -10.20 -6.07
C LEU A 27 19.88 -11.45 -6.54
N ALA A 28 18.58 -11.30 -6.73
CA ALA A 28 17.75 -12.40 -7.22
C ALA A 28 18.14 -12.82 -8.64
N SER A 29 18.45 -11.89 -9.54
CA SER A 29 18.78 -12.18 -10.93
C SER A 29 20.08 -12.98 -11.12
N ILE A 30 20.93 -13.07 -10.08
CA ILE A 30 22.14 -13.90 -10.10
C ILE A 30 21.79 -15.41 -10.01
N TYR A 31 20.70 -15.74 -9.30
CA TYR A 31 20.37 -17.12 -8.93
C TYR A 31 19.01 -17.59 -9.45
N LEU A 32 18.12 -16.69 -9.83
CA LEU A 32 16.74 -16.99 -10.12
C LEU A 32 16.30 -16.37 -11.45
N GLU A 33 15.50 -17.10 -12.19
CA GLU A 33 14.71 -16.56 -13.30
C GLU A 33 13.61 -15.64 -12.76
N LYS A 34 13.21 -14.65 -13.57
CA LYS A 34 12.24 -13.63 -13.16
C LYS A 34 10.92 -14.23 -12.66
N ASP A 35 10.41 -15.25 -13.35
CA ASP A 35 9.11 -15.86 -13.00
C ASP A 35 9.19 -16.60 -11.65
N ILE A 36 10.29 -17.31 -11.40
CA ILE A 36 10.54 -17.96 -10.11
C ILE A 36 10.67 -16.93 -9.00
N PHE A 37 11.39 -15.83 -9.24
CA PHE A 37 11.53 -14.75 -8.29
C PHE A 37 10.19 -14.12 -7.91
N ILE A 38 9.31 -13.88 -8.91
CA ILE A 38 7.96 -13.36 -8.69
C ILE A 38 7.10 -14.37 -7.91
N ALA A 39 7.17 -15.66 -8.26
CA ALA A 39 6.42 -16.71 -7.57
C ALA A 39 6.82 -16.82 -6.08
N ILE A 40 8.12 -16.76 -5.78
CA ILE A 40 8.65 -16.74 -4.42
C ILE A 40 8.14 -15.51 -3.66
N ALA A 41 8.21 -14.32 -4.27
CA ALA A 41 7.73 -13.09 -3.66
C ALA A 41 6.22 -13.13 -3.37
N ASN A 42 5.41 -13.69 -4.27
CA ASN A 42 3.97 -13.90 -4.08
C ASN A 42 3.70 -14.85 -2.91
N THR A 43 4.45 -15.93 -2.80
CA THR A 43 4.35 -16.90 -1.71
C THR A 43 4.69 -16.25 -0.37
N ILE A 44 5.79 -15.51 -0.30
CA ILE A 44 6.24 -14.81 0.90
C ILE A 44 5.20 -13.76 1.34
N LEU A 45 4.67 -12.95 0.40
CA LEU A 45 3.65 -11.96 0.71
C LEU A 45 2.39 -12.61 1.30
N THR A 46 1.89 -13.66 0.64
CA THR A 46 0.69 -14.39 1.09
C THR A 46 0.91 -15.04 2.45
N PHE A 47 2.09 -15.62 2.68
CA PHE A 47 2.46 -16.22 3.95
C PHE A 47 2.46 -15.18 5.10
N PHE A 48 3.16 -14.05 4.94
CA PHE A 48 3.19 -13.01 5.97
C PHE A 48 1.83 -12.35 6.19
N MET A 49 1.03 -12.18 5.13
CA MET A 49 -0.33 -11.68 5.27
C MET A 49 -1.20 -12.64 6.07
N THR A 50 -1.07 -13.94 5.84
CA THR A 50 -1.75 -14.98 6.61
C THR A 50 -1.35 -14.92 8.09
N ILE A 51 -0.04 -14.83 8.41
CA ILE A 51 0.43 -14.69 9.79
C ILE A 51 -0.15 -13.44 10.45
N LEU A 52 -0.20 -12.32 9.73
CA LEU A 52 -0.77 -11.07 10.24
C LEU A 52 -2.25 -11.26 10.62
N ILE A 53 -3.03 -11.92 9.76
CA ILE A 53 -4.44 -12.23 10.02
C ILE A 53 -4.59 -13.12 11.25
N LEU A 54 -3.76 -14.18 11.36
CA LEU A 54 -3.78 -15.10 12.49
C LEU A 54 -3.45 -14.39 13.81
N LYS A 55 -2.58 -13.36 13.77
CA LYS A 55 -2.22 -12.55 14.95
C LYS A 55 -3.38 -11.71 15.47
N TYR A 56 -4.18 -11.12 14.56
CA TYR A 56 -5.22 -10.18 14.96
C TYR A 56 -6.59 -10.83 15.21
N TYR A 57 -6.96 -11.87 14.45
CA TYR A 57 -8.25 -12.54 14.64
C TYR A 57 -8.15 -13.71 15.62
N GLN A 58 -9.06 -13.76 16.58
CA GLN A 58 -9.10 -14.85 17.59
C GLN A 58 -9.96 -16.04 17.15
N LYS A 59 -11.09 -15.78 16.45
CA LYS A 59 -12.05 -16.84 16.06
C LYS A 59 -11.61 -17.53 14.77
N ASN A 60 -11.54 -18.86 14.76
CA ASN A 60 -11.06 -19.65 13.62
C ASN A 60 -11.86 -19.39 12.35
N TRP A 61 -13.20 -19.31 12.41
CA TRP A 61 -14.00 -19.04 11.22
C TRP A 61 -13.73 -17.66 10.61
N GLN A 62 -13.46 -16.64 11.46
CA GLN A 62 -13.09 -15.30 10.99
C GLN A 62 -11.71 -15.31 10.31
N ARG A 63 -10.75 -16.08 10.84
CA ARG A 63 -9.43 -16.27 10.23
C ARG A 63 -9.56 -16.84 8.84
N ILE A 64 -10.28 -17.97 8.71
CA ILE A 64 -10.47 -18.65 7.42
C ILE A 64 -11.19 -17.74 6.43
N ALA A 65 -12.33 -17.16 6.82
CA ALA A 65 -13.09 -16.26 5.96
C ALA A 65 -12.24 -15.06 5.50
N PHE A 66 -11.47 -14.44 6.41
CA PHE A 66 -10.66 -13.28 6.04
C PHE A 66 -9.46 -13.65 5.17
N ILE A 67 -8.82 -14.81 5.40
CA ILE A 67 -7.74 -15.31 4.54
C ILE A 67 -8.27 -15.54 3.12
N VAL A 68 -9.41 -16.20 2.98
CA VAL A 68 -10.04 -16.42 1.67
C VAL A 68 -10.35 -15.09 1.00
N LEU A 69 -11.01 -14.16 1.70
CA LEU A 69 -11.39 -12.88 1.16
C LEU A 69 -10.19 -12.00 0.79
N ILE A 70 -9.07 -12.02 1.52
CA ILE A 70 -7.91 -11.22 1.17
C ILE A 70 -7.16 -11.81 -0.04
N ILE A 71 -7.02 -13.12 -0.13
CA ILE A 71 -6.35 -13.79 -1.25
C ILE A 71 -7.14 -13.62 -2.55
N THR A 72 -8.47 -13.64 -2.48
CA THR A 72 -9.35 -13.42 -3.64
C THR A 72 -9.63 -11.94 -3.91
N ASN A 73 -9.13 -11.03 -3.08
CA ASN A 73 -9.39 -9.59 -3.21
C ASN A 73 -8.72 -8.99 -4.45
N TYR A 74 -9.46 -8.15 -5.19
CA TYR A 74 -8.99 -7.45 -6.37
C TYR A 74 -7.65 -6.73 -6.15
N TYR A 75 -7.53 -5.90 -5.12
CA TYR A 75 -6.29 -5.15 -4.86
C TYR A 75 -5.11 -6.05 -4.49
N PHE A 76 -5.38 -7.15 -3.78
CA PHE A 76 -4.35 -8.13 -3.46
C PHE A 76 -3.89 -8.87 -4.73
N ILE A 77 -4.81 -9.27 -5.60
CA ILE A 77 -4.50 -9.92 -6.88
C ILE A 77 -3.73 -8.97 -7.81
N VAL A 78 -4.15 -7.70 -7.92
CA VAL A 78 -3.39 -6.67 -8.65
C VAL A 78 -1.97 -6.54 -8.11
N MET A 79 -1.79 -6.58 -6.80
CA MET A 79 -0.47 -6.52 -6.18
C MET A 79 0.37 -7.76 -6.48
N LEU A 80 -0.23 -8.96 -6.52
CA LEU A 80 0.47 -10.19 -6.89
C LEU A 80 0.90 -10.21 -8.37
N LEU A 81 0.06 -9.70 -9.29
CA LEU A 81 0.29 -9.82 -10.72
C LEU A 81 1.02 -8.62 -11.33
N SER A 82 0.72 -7.40 -10.89
CA SER A 82 1.11 -6.18 -11.62
C SER A 82 2.02 -5.24 -10.84
N ALA A 83 2.06 -5.29 -9.51
CA ALA A 83 2.73 -4.29 -8.69
C ALA A 83 3.98 -4.83 -7.99
N GLU A 84 5.00 -5.27 -8.75
CA GLU A 84 6.19 -5.92 -8.21
C GLU A 84 6.87 -5.12 -7.09
N ARG A 85 7.20 -3.86 -7.32
CA ARG A 85 7.92 -3.00 -6.35
C ARG A 85 7.11 -2.79 -5.08
N LEU A 86 5.83 -2.53 -5.24
CA LEU A 86 4.92 -2.37 -4.13
C LEU A 86 4.76 -3.67 -3.32
N LYS A 87 4.76 -4.83 -3.99
CA LYS A 87 4.74 -6.16 -3.36
C LYS A 87 5.86 -6.33 -2.35
N PHE A 88 7.11 -6.06 -2.75
CA PHE A 88 8.26 -6.16 -1.84
C PHE A 88 8.15 -5.19 -0.68
N SER A 89 7.76 -3.95 -0.95
CA SER A 89 7.51 -2.97 0.11
C SER A 89 6.45 -3.46 1.10
N PHE A 90 5.38 -4.08 0.60
CA PHE A 90 4.32 -4.66 1.43
C PHE A 90 4.79 -5.81 2.31
N ILE A 91 5.65 -6.68 1.81
CA ILE A 91 6.28 -7.74 2.61
C ILE A 91 6.96 -7.12 3.85
N PHE A 92 7.79 -6.09 3.65
CA PHE A 92 8.48 -5.41 4.75
C PHE A 92 7.54 -4.63 5.66
N LEU A 93 6.48 -4.02 5.13
CA LEU A 93 5.43 -3.39 5.94
C LEU A 93 4.74 -4.40 6.86
N ILE A 94 4.35 -5.56 6.34
CA ILE A 94 3.71 -6.61 7.14
C ILE A 94 4.69 -7.16 8.19
N ILE A 95 5.93 -7.41 7.82
CA ILE A 95 6.98 -7.81 8.78
C ILE A 95 7.09 -6.78 9.90
N SER A 96 7.07 -5.49 9.58
CA SER A 96 7.15 -4.43 10.60
C SER A 96 5.99 -4.43 11.58
N LEU A 97 4.80 -4.88 11.16
CA LEU A 97 3.62 -5.05 12.04
C LEU A 97 3.71 -6.34 12.89
N LEU A 98 4.53 -7.30 12.49
CA LEU A 98 4.73 -8.57 13.20
C LEU A 98 5.83 -8.50 14.23
N VAL A 99 6.87 -7.69 14.01
CA VAL A 99 8.03 -7.54 14.89
C VAL A 99 7.90 -6.32 15.82
N SER A 100 8.78 -6.23 16.82
CA SER A 100 8.83 -5.14 17.79
C SER A 100 10.23 -4.53 17.91
N GLY A 101 10.34 -3.39 18.60
CA GLY A 101 11.61 -2.71 18.84
C GLY A 101 12.29 -2.20 17.56
N ASN A 102 13.63 -2.19 17.55
CA ASN A 102 14.42 -1.66 16.44
C ASN A 102 14.18 -2.38 15.12
N LYS A 103 13.87 -3.69 15.14
CA LYS A 103 13.57 -4.48 13.94
C LYS A 103 12.38 -3.91 13.17
N LYS A 104 11.39 -3.34 13.87
CA LYS A 104 10.24 -2.68 13.28
C LYS A 104 10.65 -1.44 12.47
N ILE A 105 11.50 -0.59 13.04
CA ILE A 105 11.98 0.64 12.38
C ILE A 105 12.79 0.28 11.14
N ILE A 106 13.68 -0.70 11.25
CA ILE A 106 14.48 -1.20 10.12
C ILE A 106 13.56 -1.71 9.01
N SER A 107 12.56 -2.54 9.33
CA SER A 107 11.62 -3.07 8.34
C SER A 107 10.82 -1.96 7.64
N PHE A 108 10.40 -0.93 8.37
CA PHE A 108 9.76 0.25 7.75
C PHE A 108 10.72 1.01 6.83
N GLY A 109 11.97 1.21 7.26
CA GLY A 109 12.99 1.84 6.42
C GLY A 109 13.22 1.07 5.11
N VAL A 110 13.34 -0.25 5.20
CA VAL A 110 13.48 -1.11 4.00
C VAL A 110 12.23 -1.04 3.11
N ALA A 111 11.03 -1.00 3.68
CA ALA A 111 9.79 -0.84 2.92
C ALA A 111 9.80 0.46 2.09
N ILE A 112 10.21 1.58 2.69
CA ILE A 112 10.31 2.88 2.01
C ILE A 112 11.38 2.85 0.91
N LEU A 113 12.55 2.27 1.19
CA LEU A 113 13.63 2.12 0.20
C LEU A 113 13.25 1.24 -0.97
N THR A 114 12.36 0.26 -0.75
CA THR A 114 11.86 -0.65 -1.79
C THR A 114 10.77 0.01 -2.64
N HIS A 115 9.91 0.82 -2.03
CA HIS A 115 8.89 1.60 -2.74
C HIS A 115 8.50 2.84 -1.95
N ILE A 116 8.86 4.01 -2.49
CA ILE A 116 8.74 5.28 -1.78
C ILE A 116 7.31 5.61 -1.34
N GLN A 117 6.31 5.18 -2.12
CA GLN A 117 4.89 5.41 -1.78
C GLN A 117 4.46 4.71 -0.48
N SER A 118 5.21 3.73 0.03
CA SER A 118 4.91 3.09 1.31
C SER A 118 5.01 4.04 2.52
N ILE A 119 5.71 5.17 2.37
CA ILE A 119 5.74 6.23 3.39
C ILE A 119 4.33 6.76 3.71
N LEU A 120 3.42 6.70 2.72
CA LEU A 120 2.01 7.08 2.86
C LEU A 120 1.21 6.13 3.77
N LEU A 121 1.76 4.96 4.09
CA LEU A 121 1.20 4.02 5.07
C LEU A 121 1.98 4.05 6.38
N VAL A 122 3.29 4.21 6.32
CA VAL A 122 4.16 4.28 7.50
C VAL A 122 3.88 5.54 8.31
N GLY A 123 3.76 6.70 7.64
CA GLY A 123 3.47 7.98 8.30
C GLY A 123 2.16 7.96 9.09
N PRO A 124 1.02 7.61 8.48
CA PRO A 124 -0.26 7.42 9.17
C PRO A 124 -0.19 6.45 10.35
N TYR A 125 0.53 5.36 10.21
CA TYR A 125 0.68 4.38 11.29
C TYR A 125 1.34 4.99 12.55
N TYR A 126 2.46 5.73 12.39
CA TYR A 126 3.12 6.37 13.52
C TYR A 126 2.28 7.52 14.10
N LEU A 127 1.65 8.33 13.24
CA LEU A 127 0.75 9.38 13.69
C LEU A 127 -0.39 8.79 14.54
N ALA A 128 -1.02 7.73 14.07
CA ALA A 128 -2.08 7.04 14.80
C ALA A 128 -1.61 6.57 16.19
N GLN A 129 -0.39 6.01 16.30
CA GLN A 129 0.17 5.59 17.59
C GLN A 129 0.40 6.75 18.56
N VAL A 130 0.84 7.91 18.06
CA VAL A 130 1.04 9.10 18.90
C VAL A 130 -0.30 9.67 19.36
N LEU A 131 -1.29 9.70 18.47
CA LEU A 131 -2.63 10.23 18.77
C LEU A 131 -3.43 9.33 19.72
N ASP A 132 -3.25 8.01 19.65
CA ASP A 132 -3.93 7.04 20.53
C ASP A 132 -3.37 7.01 21.95
N LYS A 133 -2.08 7.31 22.13
CA LYS A 133 -1.49 7.38 23.47
C LYS A 133 -2.07 8.57 24.23
N LYS A 134 -2.25 8.42 25.55
CA LYS A 134 -2.60 9.53 26.45
C LYS A 134 -1.41 10.50 26.62
N THR A 135 -0.94 11.06 25.51
CA THR A 135 0.13 12.06 25.49
C THR A 135 -0.42 13.46 25.71
N ASN A 136 0.45 14.39 26.10
CA ASN A 136 0.12 15.80 26.20
C ASN A 136 -0.49 16.31 24.88
N ILE A 137 -1.49 17.21 24.98
CA ILE A 137 -2.17 17.82 23.82
C ILE A 137 -1.16 18.48 22.87
N TRP A 138 -0.14 19.13 23.39
CA TRP A 138 0.90 19.80 22.61
C TRP A 138 1.71 18.81 21.77
N ILE A 139 2.01 17.61 22.29
CA ILE A 139 2.71 16.56 21.54
C ILE A 139 1.85 16.07 20.38
N ARG A 140 0.52 15.94 20.57
CA ARG A 140 -0.41 15.56 19.50
C ARG A 140 -0.49 16.64 18.42
N VAL A 141 -0.60 17.90 18.81
CA VAL A 141 -0.63 19.03 17.88
C VAL A 141 0.67 19.09 17.07
N LEU A 142 1.84 19.00 17.73
CA LEU A 142 3.14 18.97 17.06
C LEU A 142 3.28 17.77 16.12
N ALA A 143 2.78 16.60 16.50
CA ALA A 143 2.79 15.41 15.64
C ALA A 143 1.93 15.60 14.38
N ILE A 144 0.76 16.24 14.49
CA ILE A 144 -0.11 16.54 13.34
C ILE A 144 0.57 17.57 12.43
N ILE A 145 1.11 18.66 13.00
CA ILE A 145 1.81 19.69 12.24
C ILE A 145 3.03 19.10 11.54
N GLY A 146 3.84 18.32 12.25
CA GLY A 146 5.00 17.63 11.68
C GLY A 146 4.64 16.65 10.57
N PHE A 147 3.53 15.94 10.72
CA PHE A 147 3.03 15.04 9.68
C PHE A 147 2.56 15.77 8.42
N ILE A 148 1.83 16.89 8.59
CA ILE A 148 1.41 17.73 7.47
C ILE A 148 2.64 18.33 6.78
N PHE A 149 3.58 18.88 7.55
CA PHE A 149 4.81 19.45 7.02
C PHE A 149 5.64 18.41 6.23
N LEU A 150 5.85 17.22 6.81
CA LEU A 150 6.56 16.13 6.15
C LEU A 150 5.85 15.68 4.87
N SER A 151 4.52 15.57 4.90
CA SER A 151 3.73 15.22 3.72
C SER A 151 3.84 16.28 2.62
N SER A 152 3.81 17.57 2.98
CA SER A 152 3.98 18.68 2.04
C SER A 152 5.40 18.73 1.48
N ALA A 153 6.43 18.54 2.31
CA ALA A 153 7.81 18.48 1.88
C ALA A 153 8.05 17.33 0.90
N LEU A 154 7.46 16.16 1.14
CA LEU A 154 7.51 15.03 0.22
C LEU A 154 6.83 15.35 -1.12
N LEU A 155 5.70 16.06 -1.12
CA LEU A 155 5.04 16.51 -2.34
C LEU A 155 5.95 17.43 -3.16
N ILE A 156 6.64 18.35 -2.50
CA ILE A 156 7.58 19.28 -3.15
C ILE A 156 8.79 18.52 -3.71
N LEU A 157 9.40 17.64 -2.90
CA LEU A 157 10.56 16.84 -3.32
C LEU A 157 10.25 15.87 -4.47
N LEU A 158 9.03 15.35 -4.50
CA LEU A 158 8.57 14.44 -5.54
C LEU A 158 7.87 15.15 -6.70
N ASN A 159 7.87 16.49 -6.73
CA ASN A 159 7.11 17.27 -7.71
C ASN A 159 7.45 16.88 -9.17
N GLU A 160 8.73 16.78 -9.52
CA GLU A 160 9.15 16.35 -10.87
C GLU A 160 8.66 14.93 -11.20
N TYR A 161 8.77 14.01 -10.25
CA TYR A 161 8.26 12.64 -10.39
C TYR A 161 6.73 12.62 -10.53
N ILE A 162 6.02 13.40 -9.70
CA ILE A 162 4.56 13.52 -9.74
C ILE A 162 4.12 14.13 -11.07
N THR A 163 4.79 15.19 -11.53
CA THR A 163 4.47 15.89 -12.78
C THR A 163 4.71 14.99 -14.00
N SER A 164 5.85 14.29 -14.05
CA SER A 164 6.14 13.35 -15.14
C SER A 164 5.14 12.18 -15.17
N LYS A 165 4.69 11.71 -14.02
CA LYS A 165 3.63 10.68 -13.95
C LYS A 165 2.26 11.24 -14.30
N PHE A 166 1.93 12.43 -13.85
CA PHE A 166 0.67 13.09 -14.19
C PHE A 166 0.56 13.29 -15.73
N THR A 167 1.60 13.81 -16.39
CA THR A 167 1.60 13.95 -17.85
C THR A 167 1.46 12.59 -18.53
N SER A 168 2.22 11.58 -18.12
CA SER A 168 2.11 10.23 -18.72
C SER A 168 0.75 9.57 -18.51
N TYR A 169 0.01 9.92 -17.45
CA TYR A 169 -1.35 9.43 -17.22
C TYR A 169 -2.41 10.28 -17.91
N SER A 170 -2.24 11.59 -18.03
CA SER A 170 -3.16 12.46 -18.79
C SER A 170 -3.17 12.12 -20.28
N ASP A 171 -2.00 11.76 -20.82
CA ASP A 171 -1.85 11.41 -22.23
C ASP A 171 -2.39 10.00 -22.57
N SER A 172 -2.39 9.09 -21.58
CA SER A 172 -2.83 7.70 -21.77
C SER A 172 -4.32 7.47 -21.45
N THR A 173 -5.03 8.46 -20.91
CA THR A 173 -6.35 8.20 -20.31
C THR A 173 -7.39 9.25 -20.63
N ASN A 174 -8.14 8.96 -21.66
CA ASN A 174 -9.56 9.34 -21.67
C ASN A 174 -10.41 8.48 -20.70
N GLU A 175 -9.84 7.51 -19.98
CA GLU A 175 -10.61 6.46 -19.29
C GLU A 175 -10.32 6.22 -17.79
N ALA A 176 -9.19 6.59 -17.26
CA ALA A 176 -8.84 6.06 -15.93
C ALA A 176 -8.83 7.09 -14.81
N GLY A 177 -10.02 7.60 -14.45
CA GLY A 177 -10.30 8.03 -13.07
C GLY A 177 -9.23 8.85 -12.33
N THR A 178 -8.49 9.72 -13.02
CA THR A 178 -7.67 10.77 -12.42
C THR A 178 -8.55 11.92 -11.92
N GLY A 179 -8.06 12.73 -11.03
CA GLY A 179 -8.80 13.88 -10.53
C GLY A 179 -9.92 13.50 -9.57
N VAL A 180 -11.13 14.01 -9.80
CA VAL A 180 -12.25 13.93 -8.85
C VAL A 180 -12.65 12.50 -8.50
N ILE A 181 -12.65 11.57 -9.46
CA ILE A 181 -13.01 10.15 -9.22
C ILE A 181 -12.00 9.50 -8.28
N GLY A 182 -10.71 9.80 -8.43
CA GLY A 182 -9.68 9.32 -7.50
C GLY A 182 -9.89 9.80 -6.09
N VAL A 183 -10.21 11.08 -5.93
CA VAL A 183 -10.53 11.69 -4.62
C VAL A 183 -11.74 11.01 -3.98
N ILE A 184 -12.82 10.79 -4.75
CA ILE A 184 -14.04 10.14 -4.24
C ILE A 184 -13.73 8.71 -3.76
N LYS A 185 -13.06 7.89 -4.59
CA LYS A 185 -12.70 6.51 -4.22
C LYS A 185 -11.82 6.45 -2.96
N THR A 186 -10.79 7.30 -2.90
CA THR A 186 -9.88 7.34 -1.75
C THR A 186 -10.58 7.81 -0.50
N SER A 187 -11.38 8.88 -0.59
CA SER A 187 -12.18 9.40 0.52
C SER A 187 -13.15 8.36 1.06
N PHE A 188 -13.76 7.57 0.19
CA PHE A 188 -14.67 6.49 0.58
C PHE A 188 -13.97 5.48 1.53
N PHE A 189 -12.77 4.97 1.18
CA PHE A 189 -12.05 4.05 2.06
C PHE A 189 -11.63 4.68 3.38
N ILE A 190 -11.18 5.94 3.34
CA ILE A 190 -10.76 6.66 4.54
C ILE A 190 -11.94 6.93 5.48
N LEU A 191 -13.11 7.30 4.94
CA LEU A 191 -14.34 7.46 5.72
C LEU A 191 -14.80 6.11 6.30
N LEU A 192 -14.78 5.04 5.51
CA LEU A 192 -15.09 3.69 6.01
C LEU A 192 -14.16 3.28 7.15
N ALA A 193 -12.87 3.60 7.09
CA ALA A 193 -11.94 3.34 8.18
C ALA A 193 -12.37 4.07 9.47
N GLY A 194 -12.70 5.35 9.36
CA GLY A 194 -13.19 6.15 10.48
C GLY A 194 -14.50 5.62 11.08
N ILE A 195 -15.49 5.32 10.24
CA ILE A 195 -16.79 4.79 10.63
C ILE A 195 -16.66 3.40 11.29
N SER A 196 -15.91 2.49 10.65
CA SER A 196 -15.69 1.14 11.17
C SER A 196 -15.07 1.16 12.56
N VAL A 197 -14.10 2.02 12.80
CA VAL A 197 -13.38 2.09 14.09
C VAL A 197 -14.04 3.06 15.08
N ARG A 198 -14.95 3.92 14.60
CA ARG A 198 -15.57 5.00 15.38
C ARG A 198 -14.53 5.98 15.96
N LYS A 199 -13.50 6.31 15.17
CA LYS A 199 -12.44 7.26 15.54
C LYS A 199 -12.15 8.20 14.37
N ILE A 200 -11.81 9.43 14.68
CA ILE A 200 -11.42 10.45 13.68
C ILE A 200 -9.97 10.26 13.19
N ILE A 201 -9.15 9.55 13.98
CA ILE A 201 -7.71 9.39 13.71
C ILE A 201 -7.44 8.81 12.31
N PRO A 202 -8.11 7.74 11.83
CA PRO A 202 -7.91 7.21 10.49
C PRO A 202 -8.21 8.25 9.39
N ILE A 203 -9.19 9.13 9.62
CA ILE A 203 -9.55 10.20 8.68
C ILE A 203 -8.41 11.21 8.57
N ILE A 204 -7.90 11.70 9.70
CA ILE A 204 -6.75 12.63 9.73
C ILE A 204 -5.53 11.98 9.04
N CYS A 205 -5.24 10.73 9.36
CA CYS A 205 -4.12 9.99 8.76
C CYS A 205 -4.28 9.75 7.26
N GLY A 206 -5.50 9.71 6.76
CA GLY A 206 -5.82 9.48 5.35
C GLY A 206 -5.79 10.73 4.46
N ILE A 207 -5.77 11.94 5.05
CA ILE A 207 -5.79 13.20 4.29
C ILE A 207 -4.72 13.26 3.19
N PRO A 208 -3.43 12.91 3.44
CA PRO A 208 -2.42 12.93 2.40
C PRO A 208 -2.72 12.00 1.22
N LEU A 209 -3.33 10.83 1.47
CA LEU A 209 -3.76 9.92 0.40
C LEU A 209 -4.87 10.54 -0.44
N ILE A 210 -5.83 11.24 0.19
CA ILE A 210 -6.91 11.93 -0.53
C ILE A 210 -6.34 13.01 -1.44
N LEU A 211 -5.42 13.83 -0.95
CA LEU A 211 -4.78 14.87 -1.74
C LEU A 211 -3.97 14.30 -2.91
N LEU A 212 -3.18 13.25 -2.65
CA LEU A 212 -2.36 12.61 -3.68
C LEU A 212 -3.19 11.86 -4.74
N SER A 213 -4.39 11.40 -4.40
CA SER A 213 -5.24 10.68 -5.35
C SER A 213 -5.70 11.52 -6.53
N TYR A 214 -5.69 12.85 -6.38
CA TYR A 214 -5.97 13.77 -7.47
C TYR A 214 -4.88 13.72 -8.57
N PHE A 215 -3.61 13.55 -8.17
CA PHE A 215 -2.45 13.64 -9.05
C PHE A 215 -1.90 12.30 -9.54
N LEU A 216 -1.91 11.26 -8.71
CA LEU A 216 -1.19 10.01 -8.95
C LEU A 216 -2.04 8.85 -9.50
N GLY A 217 -3.29 9.13 -9.85
CA GLY A 217 -4.20 8.11 -10.38
C GLY A 217 -4.96 7.32 -9.31
N SER A 218 -6.25 7.11 -9.59
CA SER A 218 -7.22 6.56 -8.63
C SER A 218 -6.96 5.12 -8.22
N GLU A 219 -6.43 4.28 -9.11
CA GLU A 219 -6.29 2.85 -8.82
C GLU A 219 -5.14 2.58 -7.83
N ARG A 220 -3.99 3.22 -8.00
CA ARG A 220 -2.84 3.03 -7.11
C ARG A 220 -3.07 3.59 -5.71
N ILE A 221 -3.53 4.85 -5.64
CA ILE A 221 -3.81 5.48 -4.35
C ILE A 221 -5.03 4.85 -3.69
N GLY A 222 -6.05 4.44 -4.48
CA GLY A 222 -7.18 3.68 -3.99
C GLY A 222 -6.77 2.35 -3.35
N MET A 223 -5.80 1.65 -3.93
CA MET A 223 -5.23 0.43 -3.34
C MET A 223 -4.57 0.71 -1.98
N LEU A 224 -3.75 1.79 -1.87
CA LEU A 224 -3.13 2.18 -0.60
C LEU A 224 -4.17 2.58 0.45
N ALA A 225 -5.21 3.32 0.06
CA ALA A 225 -6.31 3.69 0.94
C ALA A 225 -7.13 2.48 1.41
N PHE A 226 -7.41 1.53 0.52
CA PHE A 226 -8.03 0.25 0.87
C PHE A 226 -7.18 -0.53 1.89
N ILE A 227 -5.87 -0.60 1.69
CA ILE A 227 -4.96 -1.28 2.61
C ILE A 227 -4.90 -0.56 3.95
N LEU A 228 -4.85 0.77 3.95
CA LEU A 228 -4.94 1.55 5.19
C LEU A 228 -6.25 1.26 5.93
N TYR A 229 -7.38 1.15 5.23
CA TYR A 229 -8.65 0.74 5.80
C TYR A 229 -8.57 -0.65 6.44
N VAL A 230 -8.08 -1.65 5.70
CA VAL A 230 -7.91 -3.03 6.22
C VAL A 230 -7.05 -3.05 7.47
N PHE A 231 -5.86 -2.44 7.42
CA PHE A 231 -4.93 -2.42 8.55
C PHE A 231 -5.48 -1.66 9.75
N THR A 232 -6.22 -0.58 9.52
CA THR A 232 -6.88 0.18 10.57
C THR A 232 -7.91 -0.68 11.31
N VAL A 233 -8.77 -1.39 10.58
CA VAL A 233 -9.78 -2.26 11.21
C VAL A 233 -9.12 -3.43 11.94
N LEU A 234 -8.09 -4.06 11.36
CA LEU A 234 -7.31 -5.10 12.02
C LEU A 234 -6.70 -4.61 13.33
N TYR A 235 -6.05 -3.46 13.30
CA TYR A 235 -5.34 -2.89 14.45
C TYR A 235 -6.29 -2.53 15.61
N TYR A 236 -7.41 -1.84 15.30
CA TYR A 236 -8.30 -1.32 16.34
C TYR A 236 -9.36 -2.30 16.82
N LYS A 237 -9.88 -3.15 15.96
CA LYS A 237 -10.98 -4.06 16.31
C LYS A 237 -10.53 -5.47 16.64
N GLY A 238 -9.49 -5.99 16.00
CA GLY A 238 -9.05 -7.38 16.17
C GLY A 238 -10.13 -8.42 15.87
N LYS A 239 -11.23 -8.01 15.20
CA LYS A 239 -12.34 -8.85 14.79
C LYS A 239 -12.91 -8.37 13.46
N MET A 240 -13.58 -9.28 12.74
CA MET A 240 -14.22 -8.93 11.48
C MET A 240 -15.34 -7.90 11.73
N ASP A 241 -15.25 -6.80 11.00
CA ASP A 241 -16.26 -5.76 10.94
C ASP A 241 -17.17 -6.02 9.75
N ILE A 242 -18.49 -5.78 9.90
CA ILE A 242 -19.45 -6.06 8.83
C ILE A 242 -19.20 -5.21 7.58
N LEU A 243 -18.83 -3.94 7.77
CA LEU A 243 -18.49 -3.07 6.63
C LEU A 243 -17.25 -3.56 5.91
N LEU A 244 -16.21 -3.97 6.64
CA LEU A 244 -15.01 -4.55 6.05
C LEU A 244 -15.35 -5.84 5.31
N PHE A 245 -16.19 -6.71 5.89
CA PHE A 245 -16.61 -7.96 5.24
C PHE A 245 -17.31 -7.69 3.90
N ILE A 246 -18.27 -6.77 3.86
CA ILE A 246 -19.01 -6.40 2.63
C ILE A 246 -18.06 -5.85 1.58
N VAL A 247 -17.15 -4.94 1.96
CA VAL A 247 -16.16 -4.36 1.05
C VAL A 247 -15.21 -5.43 0.50
N MET A 248 -14.72 -6.32 1.36
CA MET A 248 -13.85 -7.42 0.94
C MET A 248 -14.56 -8.35 -0.03
N LEU A 249 -15.83 -8.70 0.25
CA LEU A 249 -16.65 -9.54 -0.61
C LEU A 249 -16.85 -8.89 -2.00
N TYR A 250 -17.19 -7.61 -2.04
CA TYR A 250 -17.32 -6.85 -3.29
C TYR A 250 -16.03 -6.91 -4.13
N PHE A 251 -14.87 -6.67 -3.51
CA PHE A 251 -13.59 -6.70 -4.22
C PHE A 251 -13.14 -8.12 -4.59
N SER A 252 -13.60 -9.15 -3.87
CA SER A 252 -13.40 -10.55 -4.30
C SER A 252 -14.21 -10.88 -5.56
N PHE A 253 -15.41 -10.37 -5.70
CA PHE A 253 -16.18 -10.50 -6.95
C PHE A 253 -15.54 -9.69 -8.10
N LYS A 254 -15.11 -8.45 -7.84
CA LYS A 254 -14.42 -7.63 -8.84
C LYS A 254 -13.16 -8.30 -9.39
N SER A 255 -12.46 -9.10 -8.60
CA SER A 255 -11.25 -9.80 -9.03
C SER A 255 -11.49 -10.83 -10.12
N ILE A 256 -12.67 -11.42 -10.19
CA ILE A 256 -13.04 -12.43 -11.23
C ILE A 256 -12.93 -11.81 -12.61
N SER A 257 -13.51 -10.61 -12.80
CA SER A 257 -13.41 -9.87 -14.06
C SER A 257 -11.95 -9.53 -14.40
N PHE A 258 -11.18 -9.06 -13.41
CA PHE A 258 -9.76 -8.74 -13.63
C PHE A 258 -8.94 -9.96 -14.06
N ILE A 259 -9.12 -11.11 -13.38
CA ILE A 259 -8.43 -12.36 -13.73
C ILE A 259 -8.84 -12.83 -15.14
N SER A 260 -10.14 -12.78 -15.45
CA SER A 260 -10.64 -13.13 -16.79
C SER A 260 -9.99 -12.27 -17.88
N ASN A 261 -9.87 -10.96 -17.64
CA ASN A 261 -9.23 -10.05 -18.59
C ASN A 261 -7.72 -10.35 -18.75
N VAL A 262 -7.02 -10.63 -17.64
CA VAL A 262 -5.60 -11.03 -17.70
C VAL A 262 -5.40 -12.30 -18.52
N ILE A 263 -6.26 -13.31 -18.33
CA ILE A 263 -6.17 -14.57 -19.09
C ILE A 263 -6.49 -14.37 -20.56
N THR A 264 -7.51 -13.55 -20.89
CA THR A 264 -8.00 -13.38 -22.25
C THR A 264 -7.15 -12.42 -23.06
N TYR A 265 -6.72 -11.31 -22.46
CA TYR A 265 -6.08 -10.19 -23.17
C TYR A 265 -4.64 -9.94 -22.73
N GLY A 266 -4.12 -10.66 -21.75
CA GLY A 266 -2.80 -10.42 -21.16
C GLY A 266 -2.74 -9.13 -20.30
N ASN A 267 -3.86 -8.44 -20.11
CA ASN A 267 -3.99 -7.20 -19.34
C ASN A 267 -5.31 -7.18 -18.58
N GLY A 268 -5.28 -6.82 -17.29
CA GLY A 268 -6.46 -6.80 -16.43
C GLY A 268 -7.36 -5.55 -16.56
N TYR A 269 -6.95 -4.56 -17.33
CA TYR A 269 -7.60 -3.23 -17.41
C TYR A 269 -8.36 -3.00 -18.72
N TYR A 270 -8.98 -4.02 -19.27
CA TYR A 270 -9.91 -3.90 -20.38
C TYR A 270 -11.33 -3.69 -19.90
#